data_f231b965eec9a773941595b0927265cd
#
_entry.id   f231b965eec9a773941595b0927265cd
#
_cell.length_a   1.000
_cell.length_b   1.000
_cell.length_c   1.000
_cell.angle_alpha   90.00
_cell.angle_beta   90.00
_cell.angle_gamma   90.00
#
_symmetry.space_group_name_H-M   'P 1'
#
loop_
_entity.id
_entity.type
_entity.pdbx_description
1 polymer ?
#
loop_
_entity_poly.entity_id
_entity_poly.type
_entity_poly.pdbx_seq_one_letter_code
_entity_poly.pdbx_strand_id
1 'polypeptide(L)'
;MDTSTAQSPGHRKIAGKVFMNQSLQLLGISNAIVDVLAHVDLDFLDKVGVPRGAMTLIDEARAHELYDMMGPATEMSGGSVANTVAGFAILGGSASYIGRVKDDQLGEIFVHDMRSLGVDVRTAPAKDGAPTARSHVLIDPEGQRTMNTYLGACTELGVADVTVESVGAPKVVLLEGYVWDIPEGPALAAEAVRIAKTNGSSVALSLSDSFCVERHRDAFARFVEDDADIVFADDDEVMALYGVDSFEDVLSAIDGSDILFVMTRSEKGSVVVQGDTRIVQTAQPIEQLIDTTGAGDAYAAAFLYGWTNGRPLDECARLGTHVATSVIQQLGARIETNVLESYQ
;
A
#
# COMPACT_ATOMS: atom_id res chain seq x y z
N MET A 1 -21.48 -4.77 -64.42
CA MET A 1 -20.13 -4.26 -64.16
C MET A 1 -20.32 -3.01 -63.37
N ASP A 2 -20.26 -3.06 -62.10
CA ASP A 2 -19.42 -2.22 -61.25
C ASP A 2 -19.64 -2.61 -59.78
N THR A 3 -18.58 -2.99 -59.17
CA THR A 3 -18.55 -3.52 -57.82
C THR A 3 -18.30 -2.35 -56.87
N SER A 4 -19.28 -2.02 -56.03
CA SER A 4 -19.13 -1.07 -54.95
C SER A 4 -18.79 -1.82 -53.65
N THR A 5 -17.57 -1.66 -53.18
CA THR A 5 -17.04 -2.15 -51.93
C THR A 5 -17.60 -1.36 -50.76
N ALA A 6 -18.27 -2.07 -49.85
CA ALA A 6 -18.67 -1.53 -48.54
C ALA A 6 -17.45 -1.29 -47.67
N GLN A 7 -17.22 -0.03 -47.26
CA GLN A 7 -16.23 0.35 -46.24
C GLN A 7 -16.80 0.07 -44.85
N SER A 8 -16.07 -0.71 -44.06
CA SER A 8 -16.31 -0.94 -42.66
C SER A 8 -16.11 0.35 -41.83
N PRO A 9 -16.88 0.56 -40.74
CA PRO A 9 -16.74 1.77 -39.91
C PRO A 9 -15.42 1.73 -39.13
N GLY A 10 -14.70 2.85 -39.21
CA GLY A 10 -13.39 3.04 -38.64
C GLY A 10 -13.36 2.85 -37.12
N HIS A 11 -12.41 2.06 -36.69
CA HIS A 11 -11.98 2.01 -35.29
C HIS A 11 -11.40 3.36 -34.88
N ARG A 12 -12.06 4.05 -33.95
CA ARG A 12 -11.47 5.19 -33.22
C ARG A 12 -10.28 4.67 -32.41
N LYS A 13 -9.08 5.02 -32.82
CA LYS A 13 -7.86 4.84 -32.01
C LYS A 13 -7.96 5.81 -30.81
N ILE A 14 -8.32 5.29 -29.66
CA ILE A 14 -7.98 5.91 -28.38
C ILE A 14 -6.46 5.82 -28.29
N ALA A 15 -5.81 6.94 -27.99
CA ALA A 15 -4.35 7.04 -27.90
C ALA A 15 -3.82 6.01 -26.87
N GLY A 16 -3.47 4.82 -27.33
CA GLY A 16 -2.85 3.79 -26.54
C GLY A 16 -1.41 4.20 -26.25
N LYS A 17 -1.08 4.46 -24.99
CA LYS A 17 0.29 4.28 -24.53
C LYS A 17 0.68 2.86 -24.93
N VAL A 18 1.63 2.72 -25.84
CA VAL A 18 2.30 1.45 -26.12
C VAL A 18 3.09 1.13 -24.85
N PHE A 19 2.55 0.26 -24.01
CA PHE A 19 3.33 -0.35 -22.95
C PHE A 19 4.40 -1.20 -23.66
N MET A 20 5.60 -0.65 -23.80
CA MET A 20 6.76 -1.46 -24.13
C MET A 20 6.83 -2.56 -23.07
N ASN A 21 7.22 -3.74 -23.46
CA ASN A 21 7.35 -4.95 -22.65
C ASN A 21 8.35 -4.72 -21.51
N GLN A 22 7.95 -3.88 -20.51
CA GLN A 22 8.73 -3.66 -19.30
C GLN A 22 8.55 -4.89 -18.42
N SER A 23 9.66 -5.47 -17.99
CA SER A 23 9.60 -6.53 -16.98
C SER A 23 8.86 -6.03 -15.74
N LEU A 24 8.01 -6.85 -15.15
CA LEU A 24 7.29 -6.52 -13.92
C LEU A 24 8.28 -6.08 -12.84
N GLN A 25 8.05 -4.91 -12.24
CA GLN A 25 8.97 -4.34 -11.25
C GLN A 25 8.49 -4.58 -9.82
N LEU A 26 7.19 -4.42 -9.57
CA LEU A 26 6.61 -4.54 -8.23
C LEU A 26 5.37 -5.44 -8.25
N LEU A 27 5.32 -6.39 -7.32
CA LEU A 27 4.09 -7.06 -6.91
C LEU A 27 3.79 -6.72 -5.46
N GLY A 28 2.60 -6.20 -5.16
CA GLY A 28 2.10 -6.06 -3.80
C GLY A 28 1.13 -7.18 -3.45
N ILE A 29 1.23 -7.68 -2.21
CA ILE A 29 0.30 -8.66 -1.63
C ILE A 29 -0.24 -8.08 -0.33
N SER A 30 -1.54 -7.78 -0.29
CA SER A 30 -2.13 -7.07 0.85
C SER A 30 -3.64 -7.15 0.92
N ASN A 31 -4.20 -6.52 1.95
CA ASN A 31 -5.62 -6.35 2.14
C ASN A 31 -6.21 -5.37 1.09
N ALA A 32 -7.13 -5.86 0.27
CA ALA A 32 -7.86 -5.05 -0.71
C ALA A 32 -9.07 -4.38 -0.03
N ILE A 33 -8.94 -3.11 0.31
CA ILE A 33 -9.94 -2.33 1.06
C ILE A 33 -10.47 -1.20 0.20
N VAL A 34 -11.77 -0.91 0.25
CA VAL A 34 -12.36 0.31 -0.33
C VAL A 34 -12.55 1.33 0.78
N ASP A 35 -11.95 2.50 0.61
CA ASP A 35 -12.18 3.63 1.50
C ASP A 35 -13.47 4.35 1.08
N VAL A 36 -14.36 4.52 2.07
CA VAL A 36 -15.65 5.24 1.95
C VAL A 36 -15.52 6.51 2.77
N LEU A 37 -15.18 7.62 2.11
CA LEU A 37 -14.84 8.89 2.75
C LEU A 37 -16.06 9.78 2.85
N ALA A 38 -16.38 10.27 4.05
CA ALA A 38 -17.43 11.24 4.27
C ALA A 38 -16.98 12.36 5.22
N HIS A 39 -17.35 13.60 4.90
CA HIS A 39 -17.22 14.71 5.83
C HIS A 39 -18.35 14.68 6.84
N VAL A 40 -18.03 14.78 8.12
CA VAL A 40 -18.95 14.70 9.25
C VAL A 40 -18.69 15.84 10.23
N ASP A 41 -19.69 16.20 11.03
CA ASP A 41 -19.50 17.07 12.18
C ASP A 41 -19.11 16.26 13.44
N LEU A 42 -18.71 16.95 14.49
CA LEU A 42 -18.32 16.30 15.76
C LEU A 42 -19.52 15.62 16.44
N ASP A 43 -20.72 16.18 16.30
CA ASP A 43 -21.96 15.59 16.84
C ASP A 43 -22.24 14.22 16.20
N PHE A 44 -21.88 14.05 14.92
CA PHE A 44 -21.98 12.76 14.25
C PHE A 44 -21.04 11.72 14.87
N LEU A 45 -19.77 12.10 15.14
CA LEU A 45 -18.79 11.20 15.78
C LEU A 45 -19.26 10.76 17.17
N ASP A 46 -19.78 11.69 17.97
CA ASP A 46 -20.37 11.40 19.29
C ASP A 46 -21.58 10.46 19.17
N LYS A 47 -22.46 10.70 18.19
CA LYS A 47 -23.66 9.87 17.94
C LYS A 47 -23.29 8.45 17.54
N VAL A 48 -22.28 8.26 16.71
CA VAL A 48 -21.85 6.92 16.28
C VAL A 48 -20.95 6.22 17.30
N GLY A 49 -20.45 6.95 18.31
CA GLY A 49 -19.71 6.39 19.44
C GLY A 49 -18.36 5.82 19.07
N VAL A 50 -17.65 6.45 18.12
CA VAL A 50 -16.31 6.02 17.68
C VAL A 50 -15.23 6.94 18.25
N PRO A 51 -14.09 6.41 18.71
CA PRO A 51 -12.97 7.23 19.18
C PRO A 51 -12.43 8.08 18.04
N ARG A 52 -12.46 9.40 18.21
CA ARG A 52 -11.94 10.36 17.23
C ARG A 52 -10.45 10.11 16.94
N GLY A 53 -10.11 10.10 15.65
CA GLY A 53 -8.72 9.95 15.19
C GLY A 53 -8.17 8.54 15.29
N ALA A 54 -8.99 7.54 15.68
CA ALA A 54 -8.57 6.16 15.80
C ALA A 54 -8.98 5.33 14.58
N MET A 55 -8.27 4.23 14.34
CA MET A 55 -8.71 3.13 13.49
C MET A 55 -9.32 2.04 14.37
N THR A 56 -10.53 1.64 14.05
CA THR A 56 -11.28 0.61 14.78
C THR A 56 -11.74 -0.48 13.82
N LEU A 57 -11.45 -1.74 14.13
CA LEU A 57 -12.02 -2.87 13.41
C LEU A 57 -13.48 -3.05 13.84
N ILE A 58 -14.36 -3.21 12.85
CA ILE A 58 -15.79 -3.40 13.05
C ILE A 58 -16.29 -4.64 12.32
N ASP A 59 -17.42 -5.17 12.73
CA ASP A 59 -18.09 -6.26 12.02
C ASP A 59 -18.97 -5.74 10.86
N GLU A 60 -19.52 -6.67 10.08
CA GLU A 60 -20.34 -6.36 8.92
C GLU A 60 -21.59 -5.60 9.28
N ALA A 61 -22.26 -5.97 10.39
CA ALA A 61 -23.50 -5.33 10.83
C ALA A 61 -23.23 -3.85 11.19
N ARG A 62 -22.15 -3.59 11.93
CA ARG A 62 -21.72 -2.23 12.26
C ARG A 62 -21.32 -1.42 11.05
N ALA A 63 -20.66 -2.06 10.07
CA ALA A 63 -20.30 -1.39 8.82
C ALA A 63 -21.55 -0.95 8.03
N HIS A 64 -22.59 -1.78 7.98
CA HIS A 64 -23.86 -1.39 7.37
C HIS A 64 -24.55 -0.26 8.15
N GLU A 65 -24.62 -0.37 9.47
CA GLU A 65 -25.23 0.67 10.33
C GLU A 65 -24.54 2.03 10.11
N LEU A 66 -23.21 2.08 10.10
CA LEU A 66 -22.46 3.31 9.85
C LEU A 66 -22.76 3.88 8.46
N TYR A 67 -22.76 3.04 7.43
CA TYR A 67 -23.03 3.48 6.07
C TYR A 67 -24.42 4.10 5.93
N ASP A 68 -25.44 3.50 6.55
CA ASP A 68 -26.81 4.01 6.55
C ASP A 68 -26.95 5.37 7.27
N MET A 69 -26.04 5.65 8.21
CA MET A 69 -26.03 6.91 8.97
C MET A 69 -25.20 8.00 8.28
N MET A 70 -24.25 7.62 7.39
CA MET A 70 -23.38 8.57 6.70
C MET A 70 -24.14 9.39 5.66
N GLY A 71 -23.67 10.62 5.45
CA GLY A 71 -24.08 11.45 4.32
C GLY A 71 -23.44 11.01 3.00
N PRO A 72 -23.45 11.89 1.97
CA PRO A 72 -22.77 11.60 0.71
C PRO A 72 -21.29 11.26 0.94
N ALA A 73 -20.82 10.18 0.32
CA ALA A 73 -19.47 9.67 0.46
C ALA A 73 -18.79 9.49 -0.89
N THR A 74 -17.47 9.47 -0.87
CA THR A 74 -16.62 9.11 -2.01
C THR A 74 -16.01 7.75 -1.76
N GLU A 75 -16.14 6.85 -2.73
CA GLU A 75 -15.58 5.50 -2.69
C GLU A 75 -14.34 5.42 -3.57
N MET A 76 -13.24 4.88 -3.05
CA MET A 76 -12.01 4.70 -3.79
C MET A 76 -11.22 3.50 -3.27
N SER A 77 -10.39 2.89 -4.12
CA SER A 77 -9.50 1.83 -3.67
C SER A 77 -8.50 2.36 -2.62
N GLY A 78 -8.32 1.61 -1.54
CA GLY A 78 -7.45 1.90 -0.39
C GLY A 78 -6.69 0.65 0.06
N GLY A 79 -6.15 0.70 1.27
CA GLY A 79 -5.23 -0.30 1.82
C GLY A 79 -3.77 0.11 1.62
N SER A 80 -2.91 -0.11 2.64
CA SER A 80 -1.55 0.41 2.68
C SER A 80 -0.72 -0.01 1.47
N VAL A 81 -0.43 -1.31 1.31
CA VAL A 81 0.37 -1.75 0.16
C VAL A 81 -0.36 -1.56 -1.18
N ALA A 82 -1.70 -1.53 -1.21
CA ALA A 82 -2.43 -1.17 -2.43
C ALA A 82 -2.19 0.31 -2.81
N ASN A 83 -2.09 1.23 -1.83
CA ASN A 83 -1.69 2.62 -2.07
C ASN A 83 -0.25 2.70 -2.59
N THR A 84 0.68 1.93 -1.99
CA THR A 84 2.07 1.84 -2.46
C THR A 84 2.15 1.38 -3.91
N VAL A 85 1.44 0.30 -4.27
CA VAL A 85 1.42 -0.23 -5.64
C VAL A 85 0.80 0.76 -6.63
N ALA A 86 -0.30 1.40 -6.24
CA ALA A 86 -0.93 2.45 -7.05
C ALA A 86 0.01 3.64 -7.27
N GLY A 87 0.66 4.12 -6.20
CA GLY A 87 1.65 5.19 -6.27
C GLY A 87 2.83 4.83 -7.17
N PHE A 88 3.35 3.61 -7.06
CA PHE A 88 4.41 3.09 -7.92
C PHE A 88 4.02 3.10 -9.40
N ALA A 89 2.79 2.71 -9.72
CA ALA A 89 2.26 2.74 -11.09
C ALA A 89 2.07 4.18 -11.61
N ILE A 90 1.58 5.11 -10.77
CA ILE A 90 1.44 6.54 -11.10
C ILE A 90 2.81 7.15 -11.44
N LEU A 91 3.87 6.76 -10.74
CA LEU A 91 5.24 7.19 -11.03
C LEU A 91 5.80 6.59 -12.33
N GLY A 92 5.07 5.70 -12.99
CA GLY A 92 5.42 5.08 -14.27
C GLY A 92 6.05 3.69 -14.15
N GLY A 93 6.03 3.08 -12.98
CA GLY A 93 6.50 1.72 -12.75
C GLY A 93 5.50 0.64 -13.24
N SER A 94 6.02 -0.54 -13.59
CA SER A 94 5.21 -1.72 -13.92
C SER A 94 4.86 -2.47 -12.66
N ALA A 95 3.56 -2.50 -12.28
CA ALA A 95 3.08 -3.02 -11.01
C ALA A 95 1.95 -4.04 -11.17
N SER A 96 1.90 -5.01 -10.27
CA SER A 96 0.80 -5.95 -10.11
C SER A 96 0.40 -6.07 -8.63
N TYR A 97 -0.79 -6.62 -8.40
CA TYR A 97 -1.40 -6.68 -7.09
C TYR A 97 -2.13 -8.00 -6.86
N ILE A 98 -1.95 -8.59 -5.70
CA ILE A 98 -2.69 -9.74 -5.18
C ILE A 98 -3.40 -9.28 -3.90
N GLY A 99 -4.72 -9.40 -3.89
CA GLY A 99 -5.59 -9.12 -2.74
C GLY A 99 -6.99 -9.59 -3.07
N ARG A 100 -7.81 -9.88 -2.07
CA ARG A 100 -9.11 -10.51 -2.29
C ARG A 100 -10.24 -9.51 -2.14
N VAL A 101 -11.05 -9.40 -3.18
CA VAL A 101 -12.34 -8.70 -3.19
C VAL A 101 -13.45 -9.67 -3.55
N LYS A 102 -14.69 -9.33 -3.23
CA LYS A 102 -15.90 -10.02 -3.67
C LYS A 102 -16.32 -9.51 -5.05
N ASP A 103 -17.06 -10.33 -5.79
CA ASP A 103 -17.81 -9.94 -7.00
C ASP A 103 -19.07 -9.15 -6.57
N ASP A 104 -18.83 -7.94 -6.03
CA ASP A 104 -19.81 -6.97 -5.56
C ASP A 104 -19.41 -5.55 -6.01
N GLN A 105 -20.28 -4.56 -5.73
CA GLN A 105 -20.06 -3.18 -6.18
C GLN A 105 -18.71 -2.61 -5.70
N LEU A 106 -18.33 -2.82 -4.43
CA LEU A 106 -17.07 -2.32 -3.90
C LEU A 106 -15.86 -3.04 -4.51
N GLY A 107 -15.99 -4.34 -4.78
CA GLY A 107 -14.97 -5.11 -5.49
C GLY A 107 -14.76 -4.61 -6.93
N GLU A 108 -15.84 -4.27 -7.63
CA GLU A 108 -15.76 -3.65 -8.96
C GLU A 108 -15.04 -2.29 -8.91
N ILE A 109 -15.36 -1.45 -7.91
CA ILE A 109 -14.71 -0.15 -7.69
C ILE A 109 -13.20 -0.35 -7.45
N PHE A 110 -12.83 -1.25 -6.53
CA PHE A 110 -11.42 -1.52 -6.23
C PHE A 110 -10.64 -1.94 -7.47
N VAL A 111 -11.13 -2.96 -8.19
CA VAL A 111 -10.45 -3.50 -9.37
C VAL A 111 -10.38 -2.48 -10.50
N HIS A 112 -11.47 -1.72 -10.73
CA HIS A 112 -11.51 -0.68 -11.75
C HIS A 112 -10.50 0.41 -11.45
N ASP A 113 -10.46 0.91 -10.23
CA ASP A 113 -9.54 1.95 -9.77
C ASP A 113 -8.08 1.53 -9.98
N MET A 114 -7.69 0.39 -9.43
CA MET A 114 -6.33 -0.12 -9.56
C MET A 114 -5.91 -0.29 -11.04
N ARG A 115 -6.79 -0.85 -11.86
CA ARG A 115 -6.54 -1.01 -13.31
C ARG A 115 -6.46 0.31 -14.05
N SER A 116 -7.24 1.30 -13.66
CA SER A 116 -7.22 2.64 -14.28
C SER A 116 -5.86 3.34 -14.07
N LEU A 117 -5.17 3.03 -12.98
CA LEU A 117 -3.83 3.48 -12.65
C LEU A 117 -2.72 2.66 -13.32
N GLY A 118 -3.08 1.60 -14.04
CA GLY A 118 -2.13 0.72 -14.74
C GLY A 118 -1.63 -0.47 -13.93
N VAL A 119 -2.24 -0.76 -12.77
CA VAL A 119 -1.92 -1.93 -11.95
C VAL A 119 -2.61 -3.17 -12.50
N ASP A 120 -1.86 -4.26 -12.65
CA ASP A 120 -2.41 -5.56 -13.03
C ASP A 120 -2.90 -6.34 -11.80
N VAL A 121 -4.21 -6.31 -11.55
CA VAL A 121 -4.83 -7.05 -10.45
C VAL A 121 -4.93 -8.52 -10.82
N ARG A 122 -4.18 -9.38 -10.10
CA ARG A 122 -3.94 -10.79 -10.42
C ARG A 122 -4.99 -11.75 -9.87
N THR A 123 -5.72 -11.35 -8.85
CA THR A 123 -6.80 -12.15 -8.25
C THR A 123 -8.13 -11.84 -8.92
N ALA A 124 -8.89 -12.89 -9.26
CA ALA A 124 -10.26 -12.72 -9.72
C ALA A 124 -11.17 -12.43 -8.51
N PRO A 125 -12.19 -11.56 -8.66
CA PRO A 125 -13.19 -11.34 -7.60
C PRO A 125 -13.87 -12.64 -7.19
N ALA A 126 -14.01 -12.86 -5.87
CA ALA A 126 -14.62 -14.07 -5.31
C ALA A 126 -16.14 -14.05 -5.53
N LYS A 127 -16.70 -15.16 -6.02
CA LYS A 127 -18.16 -15.29 -6.24
C LYS A 127 -18.92 -15.51 -4.94
N ASP A 128 -18.29 -16.15 -3.98
CA ASP A 128 -18.85 -16.53 -2.69
C ASP A 128 -18.00 -15.93 -1.56
N GLY A 129 -18.43 -16.01 -0.32
CA GLY A 129 -17.72 -15.52 0.85
C GLY A 129 -18.18 -14.15 1.34
N ALA A 130 -17.39 -13.53 2.20
CA ALA A 130 -17.68 -12.24 2.81
C ALA A 130 -17.70 -11.10 1.77
N PRO A 131 -18.48 -10.00 2.00
CA PRO A 131 -18.44 -8.81 1.18
C PRO A 131 -17.03 -8.19 1.13
N THR A 132 -16.76 -7.41 0.08
CA THR A 132 -15.52 -6.65 -0.07
C THR A 132 -15.26 -5.79 1.16
N ALA A 133 -14.01 -5.77 1.60
CA ALA A 133 -13.55 -4.96 2.73
C ALA A 133 -13.77 -3.47 2.45
N ARG A 134 -14.15 -2.75 3.50
CA ARG A 134 -14.36 -1.30 3.44
C ARG A 134 -13.94 -0.61 4.71
N SER A 135 -13.38 0.57 4.58
CA SER A 135 -13.08 1.46 5.69
C SER A 135 -13.95 2.70 5.59
N HIS A 136 -14.84 2.92 6.56
CA HIS A 136 -15.60 4.15 6.67
C HIS A 136 -14.71 5.22 7.31
N VAL A 137 -14.24 6.14 6.48
CA VAL A 137 -13.33 7.22 6.86
C VAL A 137 -14.15 8.48 7.11
N LEU A 138 -14.37 8.80 8.38
CA LEU A 138 -15.11 9.95 8.84
C LEU A 138 -14.15 11.12 9.03
N ILE A 139 -14.31 12.18 8.22
CA ILE A 139 -13.42 13.35 8.20
C ILE A 139 -14.13 14.49 8.91
N ASP A 140 -13.59 14.93 10.03
CA ASP A 140 -14.15 16.01 10.82
C ASP A 140 -13.77 17.42 10.29
N PRO A 141 -14.33 18.53 10.82
CA PRO A 141 -14.04 19.88 10.34
C PRO A 141 -12.59 20.33 10.54
N GLU A 142 -11.82 19.63 11.39
CA GLU A 142 -10.40 19.88 11.61
C GLU A 142 -9.51 19.04 10.67
N GLY A 143 -10.14 18.22 9.78
CA GLY A 143 -9.46 17.33 8.84
C GLY A 143 -8.98 16.02 9.47
N GLN A 144 -9.31 15.77 10.76
CA GLN A 144 -8.93 14.53 11.39
C GLN A 144 -9.81 13.37 10.92
N ARG A 145 -9.19 12.22 10.68
CA ARG A 145 -9.86 11.01 10.20
C ARG A 145 -10.11 10.03 11.32
N THR A 146 -11.32 9.49 11.34
CA THR A 146 -11.71 8.38 12.20
C THR A 146 -12.08 7.22 11.29
N MET A 147 -11.35 6.12 11.35
CA MET A 147 -11.50 4.98 10.45
C MET A 147 -12.21 3.83 11.16
N ASN A 148 -13.20 3.26 10.47
CA ASN A 148 -13.96 2.10 10.95
C ASN A 148 -13.91 1.04 9.86
N THR A 149 -13.06 0.03 10.05
CA THR A 149 -12.68 -0.91 8.99
C THR A 149 -13.29 -2.28 9.22
N TYR A 150 -14.06 -2.72 8.22
CA TYR A 150 -14.54 -4.09 8.07
C TYR A 150 -13.65 -4.82 7.07
N LEU A 151 -12.97 -5.88 7.51
CA LEU A 151 -11.99 -6.58 6.69
C LEU A 151 -12.59 -7.52 5.65
N GLY A 152 -13.79 -8.05 5.88
CA GLY A 152 -14.56 -8.82 4.90
C GLY A 152 -13.73 -9.83 4.10
N ALA A 153 -13.84 -9.76 2.79
CA ALA A 153 -13.17 -10.67 1.86
C ALA A 153 -11.64 -10.71 1.99
N CYS A 154 -11.00 -9.68 2.56
CA CYS A 154 -9.55 -9.68 2.79
C CYS A 154 -9.12 -10.87 3.66
N THR A 155 -9.93 -11.24 4.67
CA THR A 155 -9.63 -12.33 5.60
C THR A 155 -9.69 -13.71 4.96
N GLU A 156 -10.19 -13.80 3.74
CA GLU A 156 -10.28 -15.03 2.94
C GLU A 156 -9.16 -15.13 1.89
N LEU A 157 -8.23 -14.18 1.85
CA LEU A 157 -7.03 -14.29 1.02
C LEU A 157 -6.19 -15.46 1.54
N GLY A 158 -5.80 -16.36 0.66
CA GLY A 158 -5.14 -17.59 1.08
C GLY A 158 -4.02 -18.04 0.14
N VAL A 159 -3.38 -19.16 0.51
CA VAL A 159 -2.27 -19.75 -0.26
C VAL A 159 -2.68 -20.06 -1.71
N ALA A 160 -3.95 -20.40 -1.95
CA ALA A 160 -4.45 -20.69 -3.28
C ALA A 160 -4.42 -19.47 -4.24
N ASP A 161 -4.41 -18.25 -3.70
CA ASP A 161 -4.32 -17.01 -4.49
C ASP A 161 -2.87 -16.70 -4.92
N VAL A 162 -1.87 -17.34 -4.24
CA VAL A 162 -0.44 -17.13 -4.47
C VAL A 162 0.15 -18.30 -5.24
N THR A 163 0.17 -18.17 -6.55
CA THR A 163 0.67 -19.18 -7.48
C THR A 163 1.87 -18.64 -8.26
N VAL A 164 2.64 -19.53 -8.91
CA VAL A 164 3.73 -19.11 -9.80
C VAL A 164 3.23 -18.14 -10.88
N GLU A 165 2.01 -18.33 -11.37
CA GLU A 165 1.40 -17.47 -12.39
C GLU A 165 1.00 -16.10 -11.80
N SER A 166 0.33 -16.07 -10.64
CA SER A 166 -0.11 -14.82 -10.02
C SER A 166 1.06 -13.97 -9.49
N VAL A 167 2.11 -14.59 -8.96
CA VAL A 167 3.32 -13.89 -8.52
C VAL A 167 4.16 -13.44 -9.73
N GLY A 168 4.33 -14.31 -10.71
CA GLY A 168 5.21 -14.02 -11.86
C GLY A 168 6.68 -13.88 -11.44
N ALA A 169 7.40 -12.96 -12.08
CA ALA A 169 8.80 -12.66 -11.80
C ALA A 169 9.02 -11.13 -11.66
N PRO A 170 8.46 -10.48 -10.63
CA PRO A 170 8.71 -9.07 -10.35
C PRO A 170 10.14 -8.87 -9.87
N LYS A 171 10.65 -7.64 -9.91
CA LYS A 171 11.92 -7.31 -9.23
C LYS A 171 11.75 -7.39 -7.71
N VAL A 172 10.58 -6.95 -7.19
CA VAL A 172 10.26 -6.94 -5.77
C VAL A 172 8.87 -7.51 -5.55
N VAL A 173 8.73 -8.41 -4.55
CA VAL A 173 7.47 -8.80 -3.94
C VAL A 173 7.36 -8.07 -2.60
N LEU A 174 6.37 -7.19 -2.47
CA LEU A 174 6.10 -6.42 -1.25
C LEU A 174 4.92 -7.05 -0.50
N LEU A 175 5.17 -7.47 0.73
CA LEU A 175 4.19 -8.00 1.66
C LEU A 175 3.77 -6.92 2.66
N GLU A 176 2.48 -6.88 2.99
CA GLU A 176 1.92 -6.03 4.04
C GLU A 176 1.92 -6.79 5.37
N GLY A 177 2.33 -6.14 6.47
CA GLY A 177 2.33 -6.75 7.80
C GLY A 177 0.94 -7.23 8.23
N TYR A 178 -0.12 -6.51 7.89
CA TYR A 178 -1.49 -6.93 8.18
C TYR A 178 -1.90 -8.26 7.54
N VAL A 179 -1.15 -8.80 6.59
CA VAL A 179 -1.36 -10.15 6.05
C VAL A 179 -1.22 -11.20 7.16
N TRP A 180 -0.41 -10.95 8.20
CA TRP A 180 -0.27 -11.87 9.34
C TRP A 180 -1.51 -11.93 10.25
N ASP A 181 -2.43 -10.98 10.15
CA ASP A 181 -3.74 -11.02 10.83
C ASP A 181 -4.77 -11.92 10.10
N ILE A 182 -4.47 -12.37 8.87
CA ILE A 182 -5.33 -13.25 8.08
C ILE A 182 -5.08 -14.72 8.50
N PRO A 183 -6.11 -15.58 8.56
CA PRO A 183 -5.94 -16.98 8.99
C PRO A 183 -4.86 -17.76 8.25
N GLU A 184 -4.76 -17.61 6.92
CA GLU A 184 -3.72 -18.26 6.10
C GLU A 184 -2.50 -17.36 5.85
N GLY A 185 -2.46 -16.16 6.43
CA GLY A 185 -1.46 -15.13 6.13
C GLY A 185 -0.01 -15.58 6.24
N PRO A 186 0.44 -16.20 7.35
CA PRO A 186 1.80 -16.71 7.46
C PRO A 186 2.17 -17.75 6.40
N ALA A 187 1.22 -18.64 6.05
CA ALA A 187 1.44 -19.67 5.03
C ALA A 187 1.48 -19.05 3.62
N LEU A 188 0.61 -18.07 3.36
CA LEU A 188 0.58 -17.29 2.14
C LEU A 188 1.90 -16.52 1.95
N ALA A 189 2.39 -15.85 3.00
CA ALA A 189 3.67 -15.13 2.97
C ALA A 189 4.84 -16.07 2.66
N ALA A 190 4.89 -17.26 3.31
CA ALA A 190 5.91 -18.27 3.03
C ALA A 190 5.88 -18.76 1.58
N GLU A 191 4.70 -18.98 0.99
CA GLU A 191 4.57 -19.39 -0.41
C GLU A 191 4.99 -18.27 -1.37
N ALA A 192 4.62 -17.01 -1.08
CA ALA A 192 5.06 -15.84 -1.85
C ALA A 192 6.59 -15.72 -1.86
N VAL A 193 7.22 -15.86 -0.69
CA VAL A 193 8.69 -15.85 -0.54
C VAL A 193 9.34 -16.99 -1.34
N ARG A 194 8.81 -18.21 -1.22
CA ARG A 194 9.34 -19.37 -1.95
C ARG A 194 9.35 -19.13 -3.46
N ILE A 195 8.25 -18.57 -4.00
CA ILE A 195 8.16 -18.27 -5.43
C ILE A 195 9.08 -17.10 -5.79
N ALA A 196 9.10 -16.02 -4.99
CA ALA A 196 9.95 -14.86 -5.19
C ALA A 196 11.43 -15.25 -5.29
N LYS A 197 11.94 -15.97 -4.28
CA LYS A 197 13.33 -16.45 -4.24
C LYS A 197 13.67 -17.36 -5.43
N THR A 198 12.73 -18.24 -5.84
CA THR A 198 12.92 -19.11 -7.02
C THR A 198 13.09 -18.31 -8.31
N ASN A 199 12.41 -17.17 -8.42
CA ASN A 199 12.43 -16.30 -9.60
C ASN A 199 13.50 -15.20 -9.53
N GLY A 200 14.27 -15.13 -8.43
CA GLY A 200 15.31 -14.10 -8.23
C GLY A 200 14.73 -12.72 -7.91
N SER A 201 13.51 -12.66 -7.38
CA SER A 201 12.88 -11.44 -6.89
C SER A 201 13.36 -11.15 -5.47
N SER A 202 13.55 -9.87 -5.14
CA SER A 202 13.72 -9.43 -3.76
C SER A 202 12.38 -9.45 -3.02
N VAL A 203 12.44 -9.72 -1.71
CA VAL A 203 11.29 -9.73 -0.82
C VAL A 203 11.33 -8.50 0.07
N ALA A 204 10.24 -7.72 0.06
CA ALA A 204 10.08 -6.56 0.90
C ALA A 204 8.91 -6.77 1.89
N LEU A 205 9.05 -6.28 3.12
CA LEU A 205 8.02 -6.25 4.14
C LEU A 205 7.74 -4.80 4.55
N SER A 206 6.46 -4.40 4.56
CA SER A 206 6.00 -3.21 5.27
C SER A 206 5.45 -3.64 6.62
N LEU A 207 5.94 -3.08 7.73
CA LEU A 207 5.52 -3.49 9.08
C LEU A 207 4.09 -3.06 9.42
N SER A 208 3.55 -2.06 8.73
CA SER A 208 2.15 -1.59 8.73
C SER A 208 1.73 -0.73 9.92
N ASP A 209 1.81 -1.20 11.16
CA ASP A 209 1.66 -0.42 12.39
C ASP A 209 2.29 -1.12 13.60
N SER A 210 2.59 -0.35 14.66
CA SER A 210 3.24 -0.86 15.86
C SER A 210 2.41 -1.92 16.60
N PHE A 211 1.06 -1.83 16.58
CA PHE A 211 0.19 -2.84 17.21
C PHE A 211 0.20 -4.15 16.44
N CYS A 212 0.27 -4.10 15.10
CA CYS A 212 0.46 -5.29 14.26
C CYS A 212 1.81 -5.94 14.59
N VAL A 213 2.87 -5.14 14.67
CA VAL A 213 4.21 -5.64 15.05
C VAL A 213 4.19 -6.27 16.43
N GLU A 214 3.56 -5.66 17.43
CA GLU A 214 3.48 -6.23 18.79
C GLU A 214 2.75 -7.58 18.81
N ARG A 215 1.65 -7.72 18.05
CA ARG A 215 0.91 -9.00 17.95
C ARG A 215 1.72 -10.11 17.29
N HIS A 216 2.57 -9.78 16.34
CA HIS A 216 3.28 -10.73 15.49
C HIS A 216 4.81 -10.66 15.61
N ARG A 217 5.35 -10.02 16.67
CA ARG A 217 6.78 -9.71 16.84
C ARG A 217 7.71 -10.86 16.49
N ASP A 218 7.49 -12.03 17.11
CA ASP A 218 8.35 -13.19 16.89
C ASP A 218 8.29 -13.71 15.44
N ALA A 219 7.14 -13.57 14.79
CA ALA A 219 6.98 -13.99 13.40
C ALA A 219 7.67 -12.99 12.46
N PHE A 220 7.52 -11.69 12.73
CA PHE A 220 8.19 -10.65 11.95
C PHE A 220 9.70 -10.66 12.13
N ALA A 221 10.19 -10.84 13.35
CA ALA A 221 11.63 -10.96 13.60
C ALA A 221 12.26 -12.10 12.78
N ARG A 222 11.65 -13.29 12.81
CA ARG A 222 12.08 -14.41 11.97
C ARG A 222 11.98 -14.13 10.49
N PHE A 223 10.87 -13.53 10.04
CA PHE A 223 10.68 -13.20 8.63
C PHE A 223 11.73 -12.19 8.14
N VAL A 224 12.04 -11.18 8.96
CA VAL A 224 13.08 -10.19 8.64
C VAL A 224 14.44 -10.86 8.57
N GLU A 225 14.78 -11.75 9.51
CA GLU A 225 16.08 -12.42 9.57
C GLU A 225 16.26 -13.42 8.41
N ASP A 226 15.22 -14.22 8.09
CA ASP A 226 15.35 -15.37 7.19
C ASP A 226 14.98 -15.05 5.74
N ASP A 227 14.08 -14.06 5.52
CA ASP A 227 13.36 -13.93 4.26
C ASP A 227 13.38 -12.55 3.64
N ALA A 228 13.44 -11.47 4.42
CA ALA A 228 13.34 -10.11 3.89
C ALA A 228 14.67 -9.61 3.34
N ASP A 229 14.63 -9.00 2.15
CA ASP A 229 15.72 -8.20 1.59
C ASP A 229 15.55 -6.70 1.90
N ILE A 230 14.28 -6.25 2.06
CA ILE A 230 13.94 -4.85 2.30
C ILE A 230 12.86 -4.79 3.39
N VAL A 231 13.02 -3.87 4.35
CA VAL A 231 12.02 -3.60 5.39
C VAL A 231 11.64 -2.12 5.36
N PHE A 232 10.34 -1.85 5.21
CA PHE A 232 9.76 -0.52 5.38
C PHE A 232 9.09 -0.44 6.74
N ALA A 233 9.42 0.61 7.50
CA ALA A 233 8.88 0.85 8.83
C ALA A 233 8.85 2.35 9.15
N ASP A 234 8.08 2.74 10.15
CA ASP A 234 8.33 3.98 10.88
C ASP A 234 9.19 3.71 12.13
N ASP A 235 9.51 4.77 12.90
CA ASP A 235 10.36 4.62 14.09
C ASP A 235 9.65 3.85 15.22
N ASP A 236 8.33 3.97 15.38
CA ASP A 236 7.57 3.22 16.40
C ASP A 236 7.46 1.72 16.02
N GLU A 237 7.22 1.42 14.75
CA GLU A 237 7.14 0.05 14.24
C GLU A 237 8.46 -0.71 14.40
N VAL A 238 9.57 -0.08 14.03
CA VAL A 238 10.87 -0.75 14.12
C VAL A 238 11.35 -0.85 15.57
N MET A 239 11.04 0.10 16.44
CA MET A 239 11.29 -0.02 17.87
C MET A 239 10.46 -1.16 18.49
N ALA A 240 9.19 -1.30 18.10
CA ALA A 240 8.34 -2.40 18.52
C ALA A 240 8.89 -3.76 18.06
N LEU A 241 9.40 -3.86 16.82
CA LEU A 241 10.01 -5.09 16.28
C LEU A 241 11.20 -5.55 17.11
N TYR A 242 12.12 -4.64 17.43
CA TYR A 242 13.33 -4.95 18.19
C TYR A 242 13.10 -4.95 19.71
N GLY A 243 11.93 -4.48 20.18
CA GLY A 243 11.60 -4.42 21.61
C GLY A 243 12.49 -3.44 22.37
N VAL A 244 12.80 -2.30 21.78
CA VAL A 244 13.69 -1.26 22.34
C VAL A 244 12.96 0.05 22.51
N ASP A 245 13.46 0.91 23.40
CA ASP A 245 12.82 2.18 23.77
C ASP A 245 13.38 3.39 23.01
N SER A 246 14.42 3.20 22.19
CA SER A 246 15.01 4.29 21.41
C SER A 246 15.37 3.87 19.98
N PHE A 247 15.25 4.83 19.06
CA PHE A 247 15.66 4.62 17.68
C PHE A 247 17.18 4.36 17.51
N GLU A 248 18.01 4.90 18.42
CA GLU A 248 19.45 4.65 18.40
C GLU A 248 19.79 3.19 18.79
N ASP A 249 18.98 2.56 19.65
CA ASP A 249 19.11 1.14 19.96
C ASP A 249 18.74 0.28 18.74
N VAL A 250 17.73 0.68 17.98
CA VAL A 250 17.41 0.04 16.67
C VAL A 250 18.60 0.12 15.74
N LEU A 251 19.17 1.29 15.54
CA LEU A 251 20.32 1.49 14.66
C LEU A 251 21.53 0.65 15.09
N SER A 252 21.70 0.46 16.40
CA SER A 252 22.75 -0.42 16.93
C SER A 252 22.45 -1.91 16.66
N ALA A 253 21.17 -2.31 16.70
CA ALA A 253 20.75 -3.69 16.45
C ALA A 253 20.87 -4.11 14.97
N ILE A 254 20.69 -3.16 14.04
CA ILE A 254 20.74 -3.44 12.59
C ILE A 254 22.10 -3.08 11.95
N ASP A 255 23.06 -2.66 12.75
CA ASP A 255 24.40 -2.27 12.27
C ASP A 255 25.08 -3.45 11.54
N GLY A 256 25.58 -3.20 10.35
CA GLY A 256 26.19 -4.22 9.49
C GLY A 256 25.23 -5.22 8.85
N SER A 257 23.91 -5.04 9.00
CA SER A 257 22.91 -5.93 8.35
C SER A 257 22.90 -5.75 6.83
N ASP A 258 22.91 -6.86 6.09
CA ASP A 258 22.74 -6.85 4.62
C ASP A 258 21.31 -6.48 4.18
N ILE A 259 20.32 -6.55 5.08
CA ILE A 259 18.94 -6.16 4.84
C ILE A 259 18.87 -4.64 4.67
N LEU A 260 18.11 -4.20 3.66
CA LEU A 260 17.85 -2.77 3.43
C LEU A 260 16.71 -2.30 4.32
N PHE A 261 17.03 -1.57 5.40
CA PHE A 261 16.04 -0.92 6.25
C PHE A 261 15.74 0.49 5.75
N VAL A 262 14.47 0.77 5.53
CA VAL A 262 13.96 2.07 5.05
C VAL A 262 12.97 2.58 6.09
N MET A 263 13.43 3.49 6.96
CA MET A 263 12.69 3.91 8.16
C MET A 263 12.27 5.37 8.06
N THR A 264 10.97 5.62 8.03
CA THR A 264 10.41 6.98 8.07
C THR A 264 10.29 7.47 9.52
N ARG A 265 10.41 8.80 9.74
CA ARG A 265 10.46 9.40 11.06
C ARG A 265 9.70 10.73 11.12
N SER A 266 8.57 10.78 10.47
CA SER A 266 7.70 11.97 10.42
C SER A 266 8.48 13.24 10.05
N GLU A 267 8.41 14.30 10.88
CA GLU A 267 9.12 15.57 10.67
C GLU A 267 10.66 15.45 10.76
N LYS A 268 11.18 14.35 11.28
CA LYS A 268 12.63 14.07 11.29
C LYS A 268 13.13 13.51 9.95
N GLY A 269 12.24 13.22 9.01
CA GLY A 269 12.58 12.69 7.68
C GLY A 269 12.66 11.17 7.64
N SER A 270 13.77 10.61 7.15
CA SER A 270 13.96 9.16 7.06
C SER A 270 15.42 8.75 7.26
N VAL A 271 15.62 7.49 7.62
CA VAL A 271 16.94 6.85 7.73
C VAL A 271 16.91 5.56 6.91
N VAL A 272 17.92 5.40 6.05
CA VAL A 272 18.12 4.20 5.24
C VAL A 272 19.41 3.55 5.65
N VAL A 273 19.39 2.25 5.97
CA VAL A 273 20.55 1.48 6.43
C VAL A 273 20.68 0.21 5.61
N GLN A 274 21.90 -0.09 5.14
CA GLN A 274 22.28 -1.37 4.54
C GLN A 274 23.80 -1.58 4.68
N GLY A 275 24.25 -2.65 5.30
CA GLY A 275 25.65 -2.89 5.60
C GLY A 275 26.25 -1.70 6.37
N ASP A 276 27.38 -1.18 5.89
CA ASP A 276 28.04 0.01 6.45
C ASP A 276 27.41 1.33 5.96
N THR A 277 26.40 1.27 5.09
CA THR A 277 25.78 2.47 4.52
C THR A 277 24.66 2.96 5.42
N ARG A 278 24.74 4.22 5.87
CA ARG A 278 23.69 4.93 6.60
C ARG A 278 23.40 6.27 5.95
N ILE A 279 22.19 6.46 5.46
CA ILE A 279 21.71 7.69 4.81
C ILE A 279 20.66 8.31 5.73
N VAL A 280 20.83 9.57 6.05
CA VAL A 280 19.83 10.38 6.78
C VAL A 280 19.30 11.42 5.81
N GLN A 281 18.01 11.30 5.51
CA GLN A 281 17.30 12.23 4.65
C GLN A 281 16.38 13.11 5.52
N THR A 282 16.61 14.41 5.52
CA THR A 282 15.75 15.35 6.26
C THR A 282 14.39 15.51 5.59
N ALA A 283 13.34 15.74 6.37
CA ALA A 283 12.02 16.09 5.85
C ALA A 283 12.08 17.39 5.05
N GLN A 284 11.24 17.50 4.02
CA GLN A 284 11.08 18.74 3.27
C GLN A 284 10.09 19.67 4.00
N PRO A 285 10.27 21.00 3.91
CA PRO A 285 9.30 21.94 4.43
C PRO A 285 7.97 21.80 3.67
N ILE A 286 6.87 21.95 4.40
CA ILE A 286 5.52 21.92 3.87
C ILE A 286 4.87 23.30 4.02
N GLU A 287 3.94 23.63 3.11
CA GLU A 287 3.12 24.84 3.23
C GLU A 287 2.01 24.63 4.26
N GLN A 288 1.34 23.49 4.20
CA GLN A 288 0.26 23.12 5.10
C GLN A 288 0.19 21.60 5.24
N LEU A 289 0.09 21.11 6.47
CA LEU A 289 -0.27 19.72 6.75
C LEU A 289 -1.79 19.59 6.63
N ILE A 290 -2.25 18.75 5.69
CA ILE A 290 -3.68 18.49 5.45
C ILE A 290 -4.04 17.09 5.96
N ASP A 291 -3.26 16.06 5.57
CA ASP A 291 -3.59 14.67 5.86
C ASP A 291 -2.35 13.80 5.81
N THR A 292 -2.03 13.09 6.89
CA THR A 292 -0.86 12.21 6.94
C THR A 292 -1.11 10.81 6.40
N THR A 293 -2.35 10.48 6.03
CA THR A 293 -2.72 9.15 5.53
C THR A 293 -1.96 8.83 4.25
N GLY A 294 -1.35 7.64 4.22
CA GLY A 294 -0.60 7.17 3.07
C GLY A 294 0.76 7.83 2.85
N ALA A 295 1.27 8.63 3.79
CA ALA A 295 2.61 9.21 3.69
C ALA A 295 3.70 8.11 3.61
N GLY A 296 3.60 7.09 4.46
CA GLY A 296 4.47 5.92 4.43
C GLY A 296 4.34 5.13 3.11
N ASP A 297 3.10 4.92 2.65
CA ASP A 297 2.81 4.24 1.39
C ASP A 297 3.42 4.98 0.19
N ALA A 298 3.27 6.30 0.16
CA ALA A 298 3.81 7.17 -0.87
C ALA A 298 5.34 7.20 -0.86
N TYR A 299 5.93 7.23 0.34
CA TYR A 299 7.37 7.11 0.52
C TYR A 299 7.88 5.78 -0.03
N ALA A 300 7.28 4.65 0.37
CA ALA A 300 7.65 3.32 -0.08
C ALA A 300 7.49 3.16 -1.61
N ALA A 301 6.39 3.68 -2.18
CA ALA A 301 6.16 3.68 -3.62
C ALA A 301 7.29 4.36 -4.38
N ALA A 302 7.67 5.56 -3.97
CA ALA A 302 8.68 6.37 -4.63
C ALA A 302 10.10 5.81 -4.40
N PHE A 303 10.38 5.34 -3.20
CA PHE A 303 11.64 4.67 -2.89
C PHE A 303 11.84 3.43 -3.77
N LEU A 304 10.84 2.53 -3.81
CA LEU A 304 10.86 1.32 -4.65
C LEU A 304 10.94 1.65 -6.13
N TYR A 305 10.26 2.71 -6.59
CA TYR A 305 10.39 3.17 -7.97
C TYR A 305 11.83 3.57 -8.30
N GLY A 306 12.48 4.34 -7.43
CA GLY A 306 13.91 4.67 -7.59
C GLY A 306 14.78 3.42 -7.58
N TRP A 307 14.62 2.57 -6.57
CA TRP A 307 15.42 1.37 -6.34
C TRP A 307 15.32 0.37 -7.51
N THR A 308 14.09 0.07 -7.96
CA THR A 308 13.88 -0.86 -9.09
C THR A 308 14.40 -0.33 -10.43
N ASN A 309 14.60 0.98 -10.53
CA ASN A 309 15.23 1.63 -11.70
C ASN A 309 16.73 1.87 -11.53
N GLY A 310 17.35 1.30 -10.46
CA GLY A 310 18.79 1.32 -10.25
C GLY A 310 19.35 2.67 -9.78
N ARG A 311 18.52 3.53 -9.16
CA ARG A 311 19.01 4.77 -8.56
C ARG A 311 19.78 4.48 -7.28
N PRO A 312 20.77 5.31 -6.92
CA PRO A 312 21.44 5.25 -5.62
C PRO A 312 20.45 5.40 -4.46
N LEU A 313 20.76 4.81 -3.30
CA LEU A 313 19.85 4.80 -2.14
C LEU A 313 19.53 6.21 -1.62
N ASP A 314 20.46 7.15 -1.69
CA ASP A 314 20.24 8.55 -1.33
C ASP A 314 19.24 9.25 -2.27
N GLU A 315 19.28 8.93 -3.56
CA GLU A 315 18.28 9.42 -4.51
C GLU A 315 16.90 8.77 -4.26
N CYS A 316 16.88 7.48 -3.91
CA CYS A 316 15.63 6.80 -3.54
C CYS A 316 15.00 7.44 -2.30
N ALA A 317 15.80 7.74 -1.26
CA ALA A 317 15.34 8.40 -0.05
C ALA A 317 14.83 9.83 -0.32
N ARG A 318 15.54 10.61 -1.16
CA ARG A 318 15.07 11.94 -1.56
C ARG A 318 13.76 11.89 -2.33
N LEU A 319 13.63 10.95 -3.27
CA LEU A 319 12.40 10.75 -4.04
C LEU A 319 11.24 10.34 -3.13
N GLY A 320 11.47 9.40 -2.20
CA GLY A 320 10.49 9.00 -1.18
C GLY A 320 10.02 10.18 -0.36
N THR A 321 10.95 10.99 0.16
CA THR A 321 10.63 12.19 0.93
C THR A 321 9.82 13.20 0.12
N HIS A 322 10.20 13.46 -1.14
CA HIS A 322 9.49 14.40 -2.00
C HIS A 322 8.03 13.98 -2.22
N VAL A 323 7.80 12.71 -2.57
CA VAL A 323 6.45 12.22 -2.86
C VAL A 323 5.60 12.15 -1.58
N ALA A 324 6.17 11.70 -0.46
CA ALA A 324 5.47 11.71 0.83
C ALA A 324 5.09 13.14 1.26
N THR A 325 6.01 14.11 1.08
CA THR A 325 5.74 15.53 1.36
C THR A 325 4.60 16.09 0.50
N SER A 326 4.50 15.67 -0.76
CA SER A 326 3.37 16.06 -1.62
C SER A 326 2.04 15.49 -1.11
N VAL A 327 2.02 14.20 -0.73
CA VAL A 327 0.79 13.53 -0.29
C VAL A 327 0.23 14.14 0.98
N ILE A 328 1.06 14.51 1.95
CA ILE A 328 0.55 15.09 3.22
C ILE A 328 -0.02 16.51 3.09
N GLN A 329 0.11 17.14 1.94
CA GLN A 329 -0.45 18.47 1.63
C GLN A 329 -1.77 18.41 0.85
N GLN A 330 -2.36 17.23 0.72
CA GLN A 330 -3.65 17.00 0.08
C GLN A 330 -4.52 16.04 0.89
N LEU A 331 -5.79 15.90 0.52
CA LEU A 331 -6.68 14.95 1.15
C LEU A 331 -6.57 13.59 0.44
N GLY A 332 -6.33 12.53 1.22
CA GLY A 332 -6.26 11.15 0.71
C GLY A 332 -4.84 10.65 0.48
N ALA A 333 -4.74 9.32 0.41
CA ALA A 333 -3.46 8.62 0.32
C ALA A 333 -2.88 8.52 -1.11
N ARG A 334 -3.59 9.04 -2.13
CA ARG A 334 -3.17 8.87 -3.52
C ARG A 334 -2.19 9.96 -3.96
N ILE A 335 -1.14 9.54 -4.66
CA ILE A 335 -0.14 10.43 -5.26
C ILE A 335 -0.76 11.14 -6.47
N GLU A 336 -0.48 12.43 -6.65
CA GLU A 336 -0.83 13.15 -7.87
C GLU A 336 0.02 12.70 -9.07
N THR A 337 -0.59 12.68 -10.26
CA THR A 337 0.08 12.20 -11.49
C THR A 337 1.24 13.06 -11.97
N ASN A 338 1.31 14.30 -11.51
CA ASN A 338 2.35 15.29 -11.86
C ASN A 338 3.40 15.50 -10.75
N VAL A 339 3.40 14.68 -9.70
CA VAL A 339 4.29 14.84 -8.53
C VAL A 339 5.77 14.92 -8.92
N LEU A 340 6.18 14.22 -9.98
CA LEU A 340 7.57 14.26 -10.46
C LEU A 340 7.95 15.55 -11.23
N GLU A 341 6.99 16.37 -11.66
CA GLU A 341 7.27 17.62 -12.36
C GLU A 341 7.95 18.65 -11.44
N SER A 342 7.68 18.57 -10.13
CA SER A 342 8.28 19.40 -9.09
C SER A 342 9.55 18.82 -8.48
N TYR A 343 9.93 17.56 -8.84
CA TYR A 343 11.13 16.91 -8.34
C TYR A 343 12.38 17.41 -9.05
N GLN A 344 13.35 17.97 -8.29
CA GLN A 344 14.62 18.52 -8.79
C GLN A 344 15.82 17.69 -8.35
#